data_f39da8c228126476fe508be2b7dda0fb
#
_entry.id   f39da8c228126476fe508be2b7dda0fb
#
_cell.length_a   1.000
_cell.length_b   1.000
_cell.length_c   1.000
_cell.angle_alpha   90.00
_cell.angle_beta   90.00
_cell.angle_gamma   90.00
#
_symmetry.space_group_name_H-M   'P 1'
#
loop_
_entity.id
_entity.type
_entity.pdbx_description
1 polymer ?
#
loop_
_entity_poly.entity_id
_entity_poly.type
_entity_poly.pdbx_seq_one_letter_code
_entity_poly.pdbx_strand_id
1 'polypeptide(L)'
;IKYTSGTTSYSKGVMLPYRSLWSNTTFAFEVLPLKAGDKIVSMLPMAHMYGLAFEFLYEFAVGCHIFFLTRMPSPKIIFQAFTEVKPNLIVAVPLIIEKIIKKSVLPKLETPAMKLLLKVPIINDKIKATVREQMIQAFGGNFAEIIVGGAAFNQEVEQFLKMIDFPYTVGYGMTECGPIICSSRWETLKLASCGKATSRMEVKIDSPDPQNVAGEIICKGANL
;
A
#
# COMPACT_ATOMS: atom_id res chain seq x y z
N ILE A 1 -9.01 -11.53 19.36
CA ILE A 1 -9.55 -10.16 19.56
C ILE A 1 -8.49 -9.16 19.13
N LYS A 2 -8.87 -8.17 18.32
CA LYS A 2 -8.06 -7.02 17.95
C LYS A 2 -8.74 -5.73 18.42
N TYR A 3 -7.95 -4.76 18.85
CA TYR A 3 -8.48 -3.48 19.32
C TYR A 3 -8.36 -2.41 18.23
N THR A 4 -9.43 -1.65 18.00
CA THR A 4 -9.41 -0.45 17.18
C THR A 4 -9.22 0.79 18.05
N SER A 5 -8.45 1.77 17.59
CA SER A 5 -8.50 3.12 18.13
C SER A 5 -9.79 3.77 17.62
N GLY A 6 -10.86 3.69 18.42
CA GLY A 6 -12.16 4.25 18.02
C GLY A 6 -12.08 5.76 17.77
N THR A 7 -12.75 6.25 16.74
CA THR A 7 -12.96 7.69 16.49
C THR A 7 -13.77 8.37 17.60
N THR A 8 -14.36 7.60 18.50
CA THR A 8 -15.25 8.01 19.59
C THR A 8 -14.66 7.81 20.99
N SER A 9 -13.35 7.96 21.17
CA SER A 9 -12.60 7.91 22.45
C SER A 9 -12.49 6.55 23.18
N TYR A 10 -13.22 5.51 22.81
CA TYR A 10 -13.07 4.18 23.41
C TYR A 10 -12.56 3.15 22.41
N SER A 11 -11.49 2.40 22.78
CA SER A 11 -11.03 1.25 22.02
C SER A 11 -12.10 0.16 21.99
N LYS A 12 -12.42 -0.34 20.80
CA LYS A 12 -13.37 -1.45 20.61
C LYS A 12 -12.61 -2.75 20.36
N GLY A 13 -13.00 -3.81 21.06
CA GLY A 13 -12.47 -5.16 20.83
C GLY A 13 -13.22 -5.85 19.67
N VAL A 14 -12.53 -6.08 18.58
CA VAL A 14 -13.08 -6.78 17.40
C VAL A 14 -12.78 -8.27 17.53
N MET A 15 -13.82 -9.09 17.52
CA MET A 15 -13.71 -10.55 17.50
C MET A 15 -13.59 -11.05 16.06
N LEU A 16 -12.39 -11.34 15.61
CA LEU A 16 -12.11 -11.87 14.28
C LEU A 16 -12.10 -13.40 14.31
N PRO A 17 -12.91 -14.07 13.49
CA PRO A 17 -12.83 -15.51 13.33
C PRO A 17 -11.60 -15.90 12.48
N TYR A 18 -11.11 -17.14 12.64
CA TYR A 18 -10.00 -17.64 11.84
C TYR A 18 -10.25 -17.59 10.33
N ARG A 19 -11.51 -17.79 9.91
CA ARG A 19 -11.88 -17.70 8.49
C ARG A 19 -11.57 -16.33 7.89
N SER A 20 -11.71 -15.24 8.68
CA SER A 20 -11.39 -13.88 8.24
C SER A 20 -9.90 -13.75 7.91
N LEU A 21 -9.03 -14.20 8.82
CA LEU A 21 -7.58 -14.19 8.62
C LEU A 21 -7.17 -15.08 7.44
N TRP A 22 -7.74 -16.28 7.36
CA TRP A 22 -7.50 -17.21 6.27
C TRP A 22 -7.93 -16.65 4.92
N SER A 23 -9.11 -16.04 4.84
CA SER A 23 -9.63 -15.44 3.61
C SER A 23 -8.74 -14.29 3.12
N ASN A 24 -8.24 -13.44 4.02
CA ASN A 24 -7.29 -12.38 3.68
C ASN A 24 -5.96 -12.95 3.17
N THR A 25 -5.42 -13.98 3.83
CA THR A 25 -4.19 -14.66 3.40
C THR A 25 -4.38 -15.33 2.04
N THR A 26 -5.52 -15.99 1.81
CA THR A 26 -5.83 -16.63 0.51
C THR A 26 -5.94 -15.58 -0.60
N PHE A 27 -6.58 -14.43 -0.33
CA PHE A 27 -6.61 -13.33 -1.28
C PHE A 27 -5.19 -12.84 -1.63
N ALA A 28 -4.30 -12.71 -0.63
CA ALA A 28 -2.92 -12.32 -0.88
C ALA A 28 -2.19 -13.31 -1.80
N PHE A 29 -2.40 -14.62 -1.62
CA PHE A 29 -1.86 -15.65 -2.53
C PHE A 29 -2.37 -15.53 -3.97
N GLU A 30 -3.58 -15.02 -4.18
CA GLU A 30 -4.17 -14.86 -5.52
C GLU A 30 -3.60 -13.66 -6.28
N VAL A 31 -3.17 -12.61 -5.56
CA VAL A 31 -2.84 -11.32 -6.20
C VAL A 31 -1.40 -10.87 -6.01
N LEU A 32 -0.72 -11.30 -4.94
CA LEU A 32 0.64 -10.85 -4.64
C LEU A 32 1.68 -11.85 -5.14
N PRO A 33 2.79 -11.38 -5.75
CA PRO A 33 3.72 -12.21 -6.51
C PRO A 33 4.85 -12.83 -5.66
N LEU A 34 4.67 -12.97 -4.34
CA LEU A 34 5.72 -13.51 -3.48
C LEU A 34 5.85 -15.03 -3.60
N LYS A 35 7.06 -15.52 -3.39
CA LYS A 35 7.44 -16.94 -3.37
C LYS A 35 8.33 -17.26 -2.17
N ALA A 36 8.46 -18.53 -1.84
CA ALA A 36 9.33 -19.00 -0.76
C ALA A 36 10.78 -18.50 -0.94
N GLY A 37 11.35 -17.98 0.13
CA GLY A 37 12.69 -17.39 0.16
C GLY A 37 12.74 -15.90 -0.21
N ASP A 38 11.65 -15.29 -0.67
CA ASP A 38 11.57 -13.83 -0.87
C ASP A 38 11.74 -13.08 0.45
N LYS A 39 12.18 -11.83 0.37
CA LYS A 39 12.53 -11.01 1.52
C LYS A 39 11.52 -9.89 1.73
N ILE A 40 11.13 -9.69 2.97
CA ILE A 40 10.21 -8.62 3.39
C ILE A 40 10.82 -7.85 4.56
N VAL A 41 10.60 -6.54 4.58
CA VAL A 41 10.87 -5.69 5.75
C VAL A 41 9.53 -5.40 6.43
N SER A 42 9.33 -5.96 7.61
CA SER A 42 8.15 -5.66 8.44
C SER A 42 8.41 -4.42 9.26
N MET A 43 7.68 -3.35 8.97
CA MET A 43 7.84 -2.04 9.59
C MET A 43 6.55 -1.49 10.21
N LEU A 44 5.40 -2.12 9.95
CA LEU A 44 4.12 -1.75 10.51
C LEU A 44 3.90 -2.44 11.86
N PRO A 45 3.17 -1.81 12.79
CA PRO A 45 2.86 -2.44 14.06
C PRO A 45 2.03 -3.71 13.89
N MET A 46 2.52 -4.83 14.42
CA MET A 46 1.80 -6.13 14.42
C MET A 46 0.49 -6.09 15.22
N ALA A 47 0.31 -5.09 16.08
CA ALA A 47 -0.95 -4.84 16.76
C ALA A 47 -2.07 -4.41 15.80
N HIS A 48 -1.74 -3.82 14.66
CA HIS A 48 -2.70 -3.45 13.61
C HIS A 48 -2.91 -4.59 12.63
N MET A 49 -4.16 -4.77 12.17
CA MET A 49 -4.52 -5.85 11.26
C MET A 49 -3.76 -5.80 9.94
N TYR A 50 -3.50 -4.60 9.43
CA TYR A 50 -2.79 -4.41 8.17
C TYR A 50 -1.36 -4.98 8.25
N GLY A 51 -0.59 -4.63 9.28
CA GLY A 51 0.75 -5.19 9.50
C GLY A 51 0.70 -6.69 9.78
N LEU A 52 -0.22 -7.14 10.63
CA LEU A 52 -0.35 -8.56 10.95
C LEU A 52 -0.66 -9.41 9.71
N ALA A 53 -1.60 -8.98 8.87
CA ALA A 53 -2.05 -9.76 7.72
C ALA A 53 -1.04 -9.75 6.55
N PHE A 54 -0.44 -8.57 6.25
CA PHE A 54 0.34 -8.32 5.03
C PHE A 54 1.82 -7.95 5.26
N GLU A 55 2.36 -8.14 6.45
CA GLU A 55 3.80 -8.16 6.75
C GLU A 55 4.18 -9.36 7.61
N PHE A 56 3.22 -10.25 7.93
CA PHE A 56 3.52 -11.44 8.72
C PHE A 56 2.75 -12.67 8.26
N LEU A 57 1.40 -12.72 8.39
CA LEU A 57 0.66 -13.97 8.17
C LEU A 57 0.80 -14.50 6.74
N TYR A 58 0.66 -13.64 5.76
CA TYR A 58 0.79 -14.00 4.36
C TYR A 58 2.24 -14.41 4.05
N GLU A 59 3.21 -13.58 4.40
CA GLU A 59 4.63 -13.81 4.14
C GLU A 59 5.15 -15.05 4.84
N PHE A 60 4.69 -15.29 6.07
CA PHE A 60 5.00 -16.53 6.80
C PHE A 60 4.41 -17.76 6.10
N ALA A 61 3.17 -17.67 5.64
CA ALA A 61 2.50 -18.76 4.92
C ALA A 61 3.14 -19.04 3.54
N VAL A 62 3.70 -18.01 2.88
CA VAL A 62 4.49 -18.18 1.64
C VAL A 62 5.85 -18.79 1.90
N GLY A 63 6.43 -18.61 3.09
CA GLY A 63 7.80 -19.02 3.44
C GLY A 63 8.84 -17.95 3.10
N CYS A 64 8.49 -16.67 3.26
CA CYS A 64 9.40 -15.53 3.08
C CYS A 64 10.36 -15.38 4.27
N HIS A 65 11.48 -14.71 4.04
CA HIS A 65 12.36 -14.20 5.09
C HIS A 65 11.85 -12.84 5.56
N ILE A 66 11.32 -12.75 6.78
CA ILE A 66 10.74 -11.55 7.36
C ILE A 66 11.80 -10.86 8.24
N PHE A 67 12.18 -9.64 7.87
CA PHE A 67 13.12 -8.79 8.62
C PHE A 67 12.32 -7.75 9.41
N PHE A 68 12.23 -7.92 10.72
CA PHE A 68 11.51 -6.98 11.58
C PHE A 68 12.34 -5.72 11.83
N LEU A 69 11.76 -4.56 11.54
CA LEU A 69 12.37 -3.28 11.86
C LEU A 69 12.26 -3.00 13.36
N THR A 70 13.37 -3.07 14.09
CA THR A 70 13.40 -2.92 15.54
C THR A 70 13.44 -1.47 16.01
N ARG A 71 13.60 -0.51 15.09
CA ARG A 71 13.64 0.92 15.38
C ARG A 71 12.39 1.61 14.85
N MET A 72 12.04 2.76 15.46
CA MET A 72 10.93 3.58 14.98
C MET A 72 11.11 3.92 13.49
N PRO A 73 10.13 3.63 12.62
CA PRO A 73 10.23 3.87 11.20
C PRO A 73 10.43 5.37 10.90
N SER A 74 11.59 5.72 10.36
CA SER A 74 11.87 7.03 9.77
C SER A 74 12.37 6.84 8.35
N PRO A 75 12.25 7.82 7.43
CA PRO A 75 12.73 7.66 6.07
C PRO A 75 14.17 7.15 5.98
N LYS A 76 15.06 7.66 6.82
CA LYS A 76 16.48 7.23 6.85
C LYS A 76 16.62 5.75 7.22
N ILE A 77 15.93 5.31 8.28
CA ILE A 77 16.00 3.92 8.76
C ILE A 77 15.37 2.96 7.74
N ILE A 78 14.25 3.37 7.13
CA ILE A 78 13.56 2.59 6.10
C ILE A 78 14.46 2.41 4.86
N PHE A 79 15.06 3.48 4.35
CA PHE A 79 15.97 3.39 3.21
C PHE A 79 17.19 2.52 3.50
N GLN A 80 17.76 2.62 4.70
CA GLN A 80 18.85 1.75 5.11
C GLN A 80 18.41 0.28 5.08
N ALA A 81 17.28 -0.05 5.70
CA ALA A 81 16.75 -1.41 5.72
C ALA A 81 16.46 -1.93 4.30
N PHE A 82 15.87 -1.11 3.44
CA PHE A 82 15.57 -1.50 2.06
C PHE A 82 16.84 -1.71 1.22
N THR A 83 17.87 -0.91 1.44
CA THR A 83 19.18 -1.08 0.78
C THR A 83 19.86 -2.37 1.20
N GLU A 84 19.79 -2.72 2.49
CA GLU A 84 20.42 -3.93 3.04
C GLU A 84 19.63 -5.22 2.70
N VAL A 85 18.30 -5.18 2.85
CA VAL A 85 17.43 -6.35 2.67
C VAL A 85 17.04 -6.57 1.22
N LYS A 86 16.77 -5.48 0.46
CA LYS A 86 16.22 -5.49 -0.90
C LYS A 86 14.92 -6.28 -0.97
N PRO A 87 13.85 -5.79 -0.34
CA PRO A 87 12.58 -6.51 -0.22
C PRO A 87 11.95 -6.79 -1.58
N ASN A 88 11.20 -7.89 -1.69
CA ASN A 88 10.47 -8.28 -2.90
C ASN A 88 9.06 -7.68 -2.97
N LEU A 89 8.51 -7.28 -1.83
CA LEU A 89 7.25 -6.55 -1.70
C LEU A 89 7.40 -5.52 -0.59
N ILE A 90 6.74 -4.37 -0.73
CA ILE A 90 6.74 -3.32 0.30
C ILE A 90 5.30 -3.04 0.70
N VAL A 91 5.03 -3.11 2.01
CA VAL A 91 3.75 -2.74 2.59
C VAL A 91 3.95 -1.45 3.39
N ALA A 92 3.18 -0.40 3.12
CA ALA A 92 3.42 0.91 3.71
C ALA A 92 2.13 1.65 4.05
N VAL A 93 2.22 2.60 4.98
CA VAL A 93 1.17 3.59 5.19
C VAL A 93 1.46 4.86 4.37
N PRO A 94 0.42 5.60 3.94
CA PRO A 94 0.55 6.81 3.12
C PRO A 94 1.62 7.78 3.61
N LEU A 95 1.63 8.08 4.91
CA LEU A 95 2.52 9.06 5.52
C LEU A 95 4.01 8.80 5.24
N ILE A 96 4.42 7.54 5.16
CA ILE A 96 5.82 7.16 4.88
C ILE A 96 6.17 7.53 3.44
N ILE A 97 5.35 7.10 2.49
CA ILE A 97 5.57 7.33 1.05
C ILE A 97 5.49 8.82 0.73
N GLU A 98 4.47 9.51 1.28
CA GLU A 98 4.31 10.96 1.12
C GLU A 98 5.51 11.76 1.64
N LYS A 99 6.03 11.43 2.82
CA LYS A 99 7.22 12.10 3.36
C LYS A 99 8.44 11.91 2.46
N ILE A 100 8.63 10.71 1.93
CA ILE A 100 9.73 10.40 1.02
C ILE A 100 9.60 11.23 -0.26
N ILE A 101 8.43 11.20 -0.90
CA ILE A 101 8.21 11.86 -2.18
C ILE A 101 8.24 13.38 -2.04
N LYS A 102 7.50 13.93 -1.08
CA LYS A 102 7.43 15.40 -0.88
C LYS A 102 8.76 16.02 -0.43
N LYS A 103 9.58 15.30 0.34
CA LYS A 103 10.87 15.84 0.80
C LYS A 103 12.03 15.60 -0.15
N SER A 104 12.03 14.48 -0.88
CA SER A 104 13.22 14.05 -1.61
C SER A 104 13.07 14.08 -3.13
N VAL A 105 11.86 14.03 -3.66
CA VAL A 105 11.62 13.90 -5.10
C VAL A 105 10.98 15.15 -5.69
N LEU A 106 9.80 15.56 -5.23
CA LEU A 106 9.06 16.68 -5.80
C LEU A 106 9.87 17.98 -5.86
N PRO A 107 10.64 18.40 -4.83
CA PRO A 107 11.39 19.66 -4.90
C PRO A 107 12.42 19.69 -6.03
N LYS A 108 12.96 18.53 -6.43
CA LYS A 108 13.91 18.44 -7.56
C LYS A 108 13.23 18.63 -8.91
N LEU A 109 11.97 18.19 -9.02
CA LEU A 109 11.18 18.31 -10.26
C LEU A 109 10.54 19.68 -10.41
N GLU A 110 10.34 20.41 -9.33
CA GLU A 110 9.71 21.73 -9.31
C GLU A 110 10.64 22.89 -9.70
N THR A 111 11.92 22.63 -9.89
CA THR A 111 12.88 23.66 -10.32
C THR A 111 12.48 24.25 -11.68
N PRO A 112 12.69 25.55 -11.94
CA PRO A 112 12.33 26.18 -13.22
C PRO A 112 12.95 25.48 -14.43
N ALA A 113 14.20 25.02 -14.31
CA ALA A 113 14.87 24.28 -15.37
C ALA A 113 14.20 22.95 -15.66
N MET A 114 13.84 22.19 -14.59
CA MET A 114 13.16 20.90 -14.75
C MET A 114 11.76 21.06 -15.34
N LYS A 115 11.00 22.06 -14.89
CA LYS A 115 9.67 22.39 -15.46
C LYS A 115 9.74 22.72 -16.96
N LEU A 116 10.81 23.36 -17.40
CA LEU A 116 11.03 23.65 -18.82
C LEU A 116 11.34 22.36 -19.61
N LEU A 117 12.23 21.51 -19.09
CA LEU A 117 12.59 20.24 -19.72
C LEU A 117 11.40 19.27 -19.81
N LEU A 118 10.53 19.26 -18.81
CA LEU A 118 9.31 18.44 -18.79
C LEU A 118 8.26 18.83 -19.84
N LYS A 119 8.39 20.02 -20.48
CA LYS A 119 7.50 20.43 -21.60
C LYS A 119 7.91 19.81 -22.94
N VAL A 120 9.11 19.26 -23.05
CA VAL A 120 9.59 18.62 -24.29
C VAL A 120 9.25 17.12 -24.23
N PRO A 121 8.39 16.57 -25.09
CA PRO A 121 7.86 15.20 -24.94
C PRO A 121 8.93 14.12 -24.79
N ILE A 122 9.92 14.07 -25.69
CA ILE A 122 10.99 13.04 -25.64
C ILE A 122 11.86 13.16 -24.38
N ILE A 123 12.11 14.39 -23.93
CA ILE A 123 12.88 14.67 -22.70
C ILE A 123 12.04 14.32 -21.47
N ASN A 124 10.76 14.64 -21.49
CA ASN A 124 9.82 14.31 -20.43
C ASN A 124 9.80 12.79 -20.16
N ASP A 125 9.65 11.96 -21.18
CA ASP A 125 9.60 10.50 -20.99
C ASP A 125 10.92 9.94 -20.45
N LYS A 126 12.06 10.46 -20.90
CA LYS A 126 13.37 10.12 -20.33
C LYS A 126 13.52 10.53 -18.86
N ILE A 127 13.06 11.73 -18.52
CA ILE A 127 13.10 12.21 -17.12
C ILE A 127 12.21 11.34 -16.24
N LYS A 128 10.98 11.04 -16.66
CA LYS A 128 10.07 10.17 -15.92
C LYS A 128 10.68 8.78 -15.69
N ALA A 129 11.24 8.17 -16.72
CA ALA A 129 11.91 6.87 -16.62
C ALA A 129 13.11 6.93 -15.65
N THR A 130 13.93 7.98 -15.72
CA THR A 130 15.06 8.16 -14.82
C THR A 130 14.62 8.34 -13.37
N VAL A 131 13.58 9.16 -13.13
CA VAL A 131 13.02 9.39 -11.79
C VAL A 131 12.43 8.10 -11.24
N ARG A 132 11.65 7.36 -12.06
CA ARG A 132 11.12 6.04 -11.69
C ARG A 132 12.23 5.09 -11.26
N GLU A 133 13.28 4.95 -12.07
CA GLU A 133 14.39 4.06 -11.78
C GLU A 133 15.13 4.46 -10.51
N GLN A 134 15.42 5.74 -10.32
CA GLN A 134 16.04 6.23 -9.09
C GLN A 134 15.19 5.95 -7.85
N MET A 135 13.86 6.09 -7.96
CA MET A 135 12.96 5.73 -6.87
C MET A 135 12.96 4.22 -6.61
N ILE A 136 12.89 3.41 -7.64
CA ILE A 136 12.97 1.94 -7.50
C ILE A 136 14.25 1.55 -6.78
N GLN A 137 15.40 2.11 -7.17
CA GLN A 137 16.68 1.85 -6.51
C GLN A 137 16.70 2.32 -5.05
N ALA A 138 16.12 3.48 -4.75
CA ALA A 138 16.02 3.98 -3.38
C ALA A 138 15.18 3.08 -2.46
N PHE A 139 14.21 2.37 -3.01
CA PHE A 139 13.39 1.38 -2.32
C PHE A 139 13.98 -0.05 -2.34
N GLY A 140 15.26 -0.19 -2.69
CA GLY A 140 15.99 -1.48 -2.68
C GLY A 140 16.14 -2.16 -4.04
N GLY A 141 15.47 -1.67 -5.07
CA GLY A 141 15.65 -2.10 -6.46
C GLY A 141 15.07 -3.46 -6.85
N ASN A 142 14.40 -4.16 -5.92
CA ASN A 142 14.02 -5.57 -6.14
C ASN A 142 12.52 -5.87 -5.89
N PHE A 143 11.74 -4.88 -5.49
CA PHE A 143 10.33 -5.10 -5.18
C PHE A 143 9.44 -5.12 -6.45
N ALA A 144 8.36 -5.90 -6.40
CA ALA A 144 7.37 -5.98 -7.48
C ALA A 144 6.42 -4.76 -7.43
N GLU A 145 5.95 -4.41 -6.23
CA GLU A 145 5.06 -3.25 -6.01
C GLU A 145 5.12 -2.76 -4.56
N ILE A 146 4.63 -1.54 -4.34
CA ILE A 146 4.38 -0.99 -3.01
C ILE A 146 2.87 -0.99 -2.75
N ILE A 147 2.43 -1.65 -1.70
CA ILE A 147 1.04 -1.63 -1.24
C ILE A 147 0.88 -0.50 -0.23
N VAL A 148 -0.03 0.42 -0.49
CA VAL A 148 -0.32 1.56 0.39
C VAL A 148 -1.71 1.37 0.99
N GLY A 149 -1.82 1.44 2.31
CA GLY A 149 -3.10 1.23 2.99
C GLY A 149 -3.14 1.83 4.39
N GLY A 150 -4.29 1.73 5.04
CA GLY A 150 -4.49 2.16 6.42
C GLY A 150 -4.91 3.63 6.60
N ALA A 151 -4.80 4.47 5.58
CA ALA A 151 -5.30 5.85 5.56
C ALA A 151 -5.51 6.32 4.11
N ALA A 152 -6.18 7.46 3.93
CA ALA A 152 -6.32 8.09 2.62
C ALA A 152 -4.96 8.51 2.05
N PHE A 153 -4.74 8.23 0.78
CA PHE A 153 -3.50 8.59 0.09
C PHE A 153 -3.58 9.99 -0.49
N ASN A 154 -2.50 10.77 -0.37
CA ASN A 154 -2.46 12.14 -0.88
C ASN A 154 -2.54 12.15 -2.41
N GLN A 155 -3.52 12.85 -2.97
CA GLN A 155 -3.81 12.85 -4.41
C GLN A 155 -2.64 13.39 -5.26
N GLU A 156 -1.92 14.41 -4.81
CA GLU A 156 -0.77 14.95 -5.51
C GLU A 156 0.36 13.92 -5.63
N VAL A 157 0.62 13.20 -4.54
CA VAL A 157 1.62 12.12 -4.52
C VAL A 157 1.17 10.95 -5.40
N GLU A 158 -0.10 10.60 -5.34
CA GLU A 158 -0.66 9.54 -6.18
C GLU A 158 -0.60 9.89 -7.67
N GLN A 159 -0.96 11.12 -8.04
CA GLN A 159 -0.83 11.63 -9.41
C GLN A 159 0.62 11.58 -9.89
N PHE A 160 1.56 11.97 -9.04
CA PHE A 160 2.98 11.89 -9.36
C PHE A 160 3.44 10.45 -9.61
N LEU A 161 3.10 9.50 -8.73
CA LEU A 161 3.45 8.08 -8.91
C LEU A 161 2.86 7.51 -10.20
N LYS A 162 1.60 7.86 -10.51
CA LYS A 162 0.95 7.44 -11.74
C LYS A 162 1.61 8.06 -12.98
N MET A 163 2.02 9.34 -12.90
CA MET A 163 2.69 10.05 -13.99
C MET A 163 4.02 9.39 -14.38
N ILE A 164 4.77 8.84 -13.43
CA ILE A 164 6.05 8.17 -13.68
C ILE A 164 5.89 6.64 -13.84
N ASP A 165 4.67 6.14 -13.88
CA ASP A 165 4.34 4.72 -13.98
C ASP A 165 5.04 3.87 -12.91
N PHE A 166 5.02 4.35 -11.67
CA PHE A 166 5.64 3.68 -10.51
C PHE A 166 4.75 2.53 -10.02
N PRO A 167 5.30 1.35 -9.67
CA PRO A 167 4.52 0.19 -9.25
C PRO A 167 3.99 0.37 -7.82
N TYR A 168 2.78 0.89 -7.68
CA TYR A 168 2.08 1.02 -6.40
C TYR A 168 0.61 0.61 -6.53
N THR A 169 0.05 0.12 -5.44
CA THR A 169 -1.39 -0.10 -5.31
C THR A 169 -1.90 0.51 -4.01
N VAL A 170 -3.21 0.80 -3.99
CA VAL A 170 -3.91 1.31 -2.79
C VAL A 170 -4.94 0.28 -2.37
N GLY A 171 -4.85 -0.17 -1.11
CA GLY A 171 -5.84 -1.06 -0.51
C GLY A 171 -6.73 -0.33 0.48
N TYR A 172 -8.01 -0.70 0.51
CA TYR A 172 -8.99 -0.23 1.49
C TYR A 172 -9.47 -1.38 2.35
N GLY A 173 -9.54 -1.13 3.65
CA GLY A 173 -10.02 -2.12 4.60
C GLY A 173 -10.22 -1.54 5.99
N MET A 174 -10.67 -2.40 6.90
CA MET A 174 -10.90 -2.09 8.29
C MET A 174 -10.65 -3.32 9.15
N THR A 175 -10.40 -3.10 10.45
CA THR A 175 -10.07 -4.20 11.38
C THR A 175 -11.13 -5.30 11.36
N GLU A 176 -12.39 -4.93 11.28
CA GLU A 176 -13.55 -5.83 11.24
C GLU A 176 -13.55 -6.79 10.04
N CYS A 177 -12.81 -6.46 8.98
CA CYS A 177 -12.70 -7.28 7.74
C CYS A 177 -11.37 -8.03 7.63
N GLY A 178 -10.54 -8.03 8.64
CA GLY A 178 -9.34 -8.80 8.82
C GLY A 178 -8.12 -8.63 7.91
N PRO A 179 -7.78 -7.50 7.20
CA PRO A 179 -8.50 -6.21 7.13
C PRO A 179 -9.10 -5.86 5.77
N ILE A 180 -8.78 -6.56 4.65
CA ILE A 180 -8.96 -6.07 3.28
C ILE A 180 -10.43 -6.16 2.79
N ILE A 181 -10.89 -5.10 2.15
CA ILE A 181 -12.19 -5.02 1.47
C ILE A 181 -12.00 -4.80 -0.02
N CYS A 182 -11.19 -3.82 -0.41
CA CYS A 182 -10.95 -3.47 -1.81
C CYS A 182 -9.45 -3.39 -2.11
N SER A 183 -9.08 -3.83 -3.30
CA SER A 183 -7.74 -3.70 -3.87
C SER A 183 -7.79 -3.89 -5.39
N SER A 184 -6.72 -3.54 -6.07
CA SER A 184 -6.48 -3.88 -7.48
C SER A 184 -4.99 -4.10 -7.68
N ARG A 185 -4.63 -4.80 -8.74
CA ARG A 185 -3.24 -4.86 -9.19
C ARG A 185 -2.80 -3.45 -9.64
N TRP A 186 -1.55 -3.11 -9.42
CA TRP A 186 -1.01 -1.78 -9.71
C TRP A 186 -1.17 -1.36 -11.18
N GLU A 187 -1.11 -2.31 -12.11
CA GLU A 187 -1.27 -2.06 -13.55
C GLU A 187 -2.68 -1.56 -13.91
N THR A 188 -3.68 -1.99 -13.14
CA THR A 188 -5.11 -1.68 -13.39
C THR A 188 -5.69 -0.68 -12.41
N LEU A 189 -4.91 -0.22 -11.42
CA LEU A 189 -5.34 0.75 -10.42
C LEU A 189 -5.69 2.08 -11.09
N LYS A 190 -6.90 2.57 -10.82
CA LYS A 190 -7.32 3.90 -11.24
C LYS A 190 -6.93 4.93 -10.18
N LEU A 191 -6.59 6.14 -10.63
CA LEU A 191 -6.30 7.28 -9.76
C LEU A 191 -7.47 7.56 -8.81
N ALA A 192 -7.16 7.91 -7.57
CA ALA A 192 -8.13 8.17 -6.49
C ALA A 192 -9.10 7.01 -6.22
N SER A 193 -8.67 5.77 -6.47
CA SER A 193 -9.44 4.56 -6.23
C SER A 193 -8.70 3.60 -5.30
N CYS A 194 -9.44 2.89 -4.47
CA CYS A 194 -8.92 1.77 -3.69
C CYS A 194 -9.10 0.40 -4.39
N GLY A 195 -9.38 0.42 -5.68
CA GLY A 195 -9.59 -0.79 -6.46
C GLY A 195 -11.02 -1.35 -6.40
N LYS A 196 -11.13 -2.65 -6.66
CA LYS A 196 -12.38 -3.40 -6.68
C LYS A 196 -12.53 -4.19 -5.37
N ALA A 197 -13.76 -4.64 -5.08
CA ALA A 197 -13.98 -5.63 -4.03
C ALA A 197 -13.05 -6.83 -4.24
N THR A 198 -12.41 -7.28 -3.16
CA THR A 198 -11.53 -8.46 -3.20
C THR A 198 -12.33 -9.73 -3.43
N SER A 199 -11.69 -10.81 -3.86
CA SER A 199 -12.33 -12.12 -3.96
C SER A 199 -13.00 -12.48 -2.62
N ARG A 200 -14.15 -13.12 -2.67
CA ARG A 200 -14.96 -13.51 -1.50
C ARG A 200 -15.56 -12.36 -0.69
N MET A 201 -15.54 -11.12 -1.24
CA MET A 201 -16.22 -9.95 -0.68
C MET A 201 -17.21 -9.36 -1.68
N GLU A 202 -18.37 -8.99 -1.16
CA GLU A 202 -19.36 -8.18 -1.85
C GLU A 202 -19.36 -6.79 -1.24
N VAL A 203 -19.36 -5.75 -2.07
CA VAL A 203 -19.36 -4.34 -1.62
C VAL A 203 -20.48 -3.60 -2.31
N LYS A 204 -21.23 -2.83 -1.54
CA LYS A 204 -22.30 -1.95 -2.01
C LYS A 204 -22.10 -0.57 -1.40
N ILE A 205 -22.36 0.46 -2.18
CA ILE A 205 -22.54 1.82 -1.67
C ILE A 205 -24.03 2.05 -1.44
N ASP A 206 -24.41 2.32 -0.21
CA ASP A 206 -25.79 2.65 0.14
C ASP A 206 -26.05 4.13 -0.09
N SER A 207 -26.52 4.42 -1.30
CA SER A 207 -26.76 5.77 -1.81
C SER A 207 -27.90 5.72 -2.84
N PRO A 208 -28.69 6.81 -2.97
CA PRO A 208 -29.68 6.95 -4.03
C PRO A 208 -29.08 6.90 -5.43
N ASP A 209 -27.86 7.36 -5.59
CA ASP A 209 -27.06 7.30 -6.82
C ASP A 209 -25.60 6.98 -6.47
N PRO A 210 -25.22 5.68 -6.39
CA PRO A 210 -23.89 5.26 -5.98
C PRO A 210 -22.75 5.75 -6.86
N GLN A 211 -23.03 6.25 -8.06
CA GLN A 211 -22.02 6.79 -8.98
C GLN A 211 -21.70 8.26 -8.72
N ASN A 212 -22.66 9.03 -8.24
CA ASN A 212 -22.56 10.50 -8.14
C ASN A 212 -22.76 11.03 -6.72
N VAL A 213 -23.40 10.26 -5.83
CA VAL A 213 -23.73 10.66 -4.47
C VAL A 213 -23.01 9.72 -3.49
N ALA A 214 -22.24 10.33 -2.59
CA ALA A 214 -21.57 9.57 -1.52
C ALA A 214 -22.59 8.85 -0.63
N GLY A 215 -22.23 7.64 -0.17
CA GLY A 215 -23.05 6.83 0.70
C GLY A 215 -22.23 5.96 1.63
N GLU A 216 -22.91 5.19 2.46
CA GLU A 216 -22.27 4.24 3.36
C GLU A 216 -21.74 3.03 2.58
N ILE A 217 -20.53 2.57 2.94
CA ILE A 217 -19.94 1.36 2.36
C ILE A 217 -20.46 0.16 3.16
N ILE A 218 -21.26 -0.66 2.51
CA ILE A 218 -21.76 -1.91 3.07
C ILE A 218 -20.97 -3.06 2.45
N CYS A 219 -20.43 -3.93 3.29
CA CYS A 219 -19.67 -5.09 2.82
C CYS A 219 -20.14 -6.39 3.50
N LYS A 220 -20.02 -7.49 2.76
CA LYS A 220 -20.35 -8.85 3.19
C LYS A 220 -19.35 -9.81 2.59
N GLY A 221 -18.97 -10.85 3.32
CA GLY A 221 -18.11 -11.89 2.78
C GLY A 221 -17.31 -12.66 3.81
N ALA A 222 -16.36 -13.45 3.32
CA ALA A 222 -15.56 -14.34 4.16
C ALA A 222 -14.55 -13.62 5.05
N ASN A 223 -14.27 -12.36 4.76
CA ASN A 223 -13.34 -11.54 5.55
C ASN A 223 -13.97 -11.00 6.85
N LEU A 224 -15.27 -11.19 7.05
CA LEU A 224 -16.01 -10.76 8.26
C LEU A 224 -16.17 -11.90 9.28
#